data_a5c330e8edebb4d40e1f14d0ea95fcee
#
_entry.id   a5c330e8edebb4d40e1f14d0ea95fcee
#
_cell.length_a   1.000
_cell.length_b   1.000
_cell.length_c   1.000
_cell.angle_alpha   90.00
_cell.angle_beta   90.00
_cell.angle_gamma   90.00
#
_symmetry.space_group_name_H-M   'P 1'
#
loop_
_entity.id
_entity.type
_entity.pdbx_description
1 polymer ?
#
loop_
_entity_poly.entity_id
_entity_poly.type
_entity_poly.pdbx_seq_one_letter_code
_entity_poly.pdbx_strand_id
1 'polypeptide(L)'
;MPNTKTLISPLRYPGSKRRLVGYIKEALQINKLRPSLYIEPFVGGGSVAINLLNDNLVERAILVDIDPWIASFWQTVFFDTNWLIEQIETIEVSLEKWYELKHANPSSTRDQALTCLFLNRTSFSGILEKRAGPIGGKKQESDYPIDCRFTQTTRKTIIQRIEQISPYADRIYGVWSCSWEEAISKISSEQQTNKLPQKDLFFYLDPPFFEEAEALYRFYFMEEDHGALRDYLLKTEDKWLLSYDSAEQVEILYGEALEKGTNGTQHYDIELIYTIASISKRKKGKEIILSNLDKLPEPQSARSNQTNGEMNDDKSNCK
;
A
#
# COMPACT_ATOMS: atom_id res chain seq x y z
N MET A 1 -1.91 -1.36 -25.72
CA MET A 1 -2.84 -2.07 -24.80
C MET A 1 -4.01 -1.17 -24.52
N PRO A 2 -5.24 -1.68 -24.32
CA PRO A 2 -6.35 -0.82 -23.92
C PRO A 2 -5.98 -0.12 -22.59
N ASN A 3 -6.29 1.16 -22.52
CA ASN A 3 -6.03 1.98 -21.33
C ASN A 3 -7.05 1.53 -20.27
N THR A 4 -6.69 0.54 -19.43
CA THR A 4 -7.57 0.07 -18.36
C THR A 4 -7.70 1.15 -17.31
N LYS A 5 -8.91 1.35 -16.79
CA LYS A 5 -9.16 2.33 -15.73
C LYS A 5 -8.33 1.97 -14.49
N THR A 6 -7.59 2.93 -13.96
CA THR A 6 -6.81 2.74 -12.73
C THR A 6 -7.73 2.43 -11.56
N LEU A 7 -7.50 1.31 -10.89
CA LEU A 7 -8.24 0.94 -9.68
C LEU A 7 -7.78 1.78 -8.48
N ILE A 8 -8.73 2.10 -7.62
CA ILE A 8 -8.49 2.91 -6.43
C ILE A 8 -8.67 2.03 -5.20
N SER A 9 -7.69 2.05 -4.30
CA SER A 9 -7.78 1.32 -3.03
C SER A 9 -9.02 1.72 -2.23
N PRO A 10 -9.69 0.77 -1.57
CA PRO A 10 -10.74 1.07 -0.59
C PRO A 10 -10.20 1.78 0.66
N LEU A 11 -8.92 1.58 1.00
CA LEU A 11 -8.26 2.23 2.13
C LEU A 11 -7.73 3.61 1.77
N ARG A 12 -7.74 4.50 2.75
CA ARG A 12 -7.00 5.77 2.75
C ARG A 12 -5.68 5.51 3.47
N TYR A 13 -4.62 5.27 2.73
CA TYR A 13 -3.35 4.86 3.32
C TYR A 13 -2.32 5.99 3.22
N PRO A 14 -1.71 6.41 4.37
CA PRO A 14 -0.59 7.34 4.35
C PRO A 14 0.53 6.80 3.47
N GLY A 15 1.15 7.65 2.66
CA GLY A 15 2.23 7.20 1.76
C GLY A 15 1.79 6.34 0.57
N SER A 16 0.48 6.28 0.26
CA SER A 16 -0.02 5.48 -0.88
C SER A 16 0.74 5.73 -2.17
N LYS A 17 1.33 4.67 -2.74
CA LYS A 17 2.13 4.71 -3.97
C LYS A 17 1.31 4.68 -5.25
N ARG A 18 0.03 5.08 -5.20
CA ARG A 18 -0.83 5.17 -6.40
C ARG A 18 -0.18 5.93 -7.54
N ARG A 19 0.62 6.96 -7.23
CA ARG A 19 1.31 7.78 -8.24
C ARG A 19 2.50 7.09 -8.87
N LEU A 20 3.10 6.12 -8.18
CA LEU A 20 4.18 5.30 -8.72
C LEU A 20 3.68 4.15 -9.59
N VAL A 21 2.39 3.82 -9.57
CA VAL A 21 1.83 2.70 -10.35
C VAL A 21 2.22 2.81 -11.83
N GLY A 22 2.11 3.99 -12.43
CA GLY A 22 2.50 4.20 -13.84
C GLY A 22 3.97 3.91 -14.10
N TYR A 23 4.84 4.38 -13.22
CA TYR A 23 6.28 4.17 -13.28
C TYR A 23 6.64 2.68 -13.14
N ILE A 24 6.04 1.98 -12.16
CA ILE A 24 6.28 0.55 -11.93
C ILE A 24 5.81 -0.29 -13.13
N LYS A 25 4.65 0.03 -13.69
CA LYS A 25 4.14 -0.60 -14.93
C LYS A 25 5.12 -0.43 -16.09
N GLU A 26 5.62 0.80 -16.30
CA GLU A 26 6.59 1.11 -17.34
C GLU A 26 7.91 0.35 -17.10
N ALA A 27 8.38 0.28 -15.84
CA ALA A 27 9.58 -0.48 -15.47
C ALA A 27 9.45 -1.96 -15.85
N LEU A 28 8.33 -2.61 -15.55
CA LEU A 28 8.09 -3.99 -15.99
C LEU A 28 8.06 -4.13 -17.51
N GLN A 29 7.41 -3.20 -18.22
CA GLN A 29 7.26 -3.25 -19.67
C GLN A 29 8.58 -3.08 -20.43
N ILE A 30 9.42 -2.09 -20.05
CA ILE A 30 10.71 -1.85 -20.72
C ILE A 30 11.72 -2.98 -20.49
N ASN A 31 11.58 -3.71 -19.38
CA ASN A 31 12.35 -4.92 -19.10
C ASN A 31 11.69 -6.19 -19.64
N LYS A 32 10.53 -6.08 -20.32
CA LYS A 32 9.75 -7.21 -20.86
C LYS A 32 9.43 -8.26 -19.80
N LEU A 33 9.23 -7.83 -18.56
CA LEU A 33 8.89 -8.69 -17.45
C LEU A 33 7.38 -8.90 -17.37
N ARG A 34 6.99 -10.14 -17.18
CA ARG A 34 5.64 -10.55 -16.78
C ARG A 34 5.77 -11.62 -15.71
N PRO A 35 6.02 -11.21 -14.46
CA PRO A 35 6.27 -12.14 -13.37
C PRO A 35 5.12 -13.14 -13.20
N SER A 36 5.48 -14.41 -13.04
CA SER A 36 4.52 -15.46 -12.65
C SER A 36 4.04 -15.28 -11.21
N LEU A 37 4.88 -14.64 -10.36
CA LEU A 37 4.54 -14.32 -8.99
C LEU A 37 5.06 -12.92 -8.61
N TYR A 38 4.13 -12.06 -8.25
CA TYR A 38 4.38 -10.74 -7.68
C TYR A 38 4.28 -10.80 -6.16
N ILE A 39 5.21 -10.20 -5.46
CA ILE A 39 5.23 -10.16 -4.00
C ILE A 39 5.29 -8.71 -3.53
N GLU A 40 4.37 -8.31 -2.65
CA GLU A 40 4.33 -6.99 -2.01
C GLU A 40 4.40 -7.16 -0.48
N PRO A 41 5.63 -7.14 0.11
CA PRO A 41 5.84 -7.39 1.54
C PRO A 41 5.31 -6.32 2.46
N PHE A 42 5.01 -5.14 1.94
CA PHE A 42 4.48 -3.98 2.66
C PHE A 42 3.23 -3.47 1.93
N VAL A 43 2.19 -4.31 1.87
CA VAL A 43 1.05 -4.05 0.97
C VAL A 43 0.27 -2.78 1.33
N GLY A 44 0.14 -2.45 2.61
CA GLY A 44 -0.57 -1.25 3.06
C GLY A 44 -1.87 -1.01 2.30
N GLY A 45 -1.90 0.08 1.54
CA GLY A 45 -3.05 0.43 0.69
C GLY A 45 -3.21 -0.42 -0.58
N GLY A 46 -2.30 -1.29 -0.95
CA GLY A 46 -2.38 -2.25 -2.07
C GLY A 46 -2.49 -1.64 -3.47
N SER A 47 -2.19 -0.34 -3.61
CA SER A 47 -2.41 0.38 -4.88
C SER A 47 -1.59 -0.18 -6.04
N VAL A 48 -0.40 -0.73 -5.78
CA VAL A 48 0.45 -1.30 -6.82
C VAL A 48 -0.09 -2.66 -7.23
N ALA A 49 -0.27 -3.59 -6.30
CA ALA A 49 -0.77 -4.95 -6.56
C ALA A 49 -2.06 -4.96 -7.38
N ILE A 50 -3.10 -4.23 -6.92
CA ILE A 50 -4.40 -4.23 -7.59
C ILE A 50 -4.34 -3.71 -9.03
N ASN A 51 -3.44 -2.77 -9.32
CA ASN A 51 -3.29 -2.21 -10.65
C ASN A 51 -2.39 -3.05 -11.57
N LEU A 52 -1.40 -3.75 -11.04
CA LEU A 52 -0.61 -4.72 -11.81
C LEU A 52 -1.47 -5.93 -12.20
N LEU A 53 -2.33 -6.40 -11.30
CA LEU A 53 -3.30 -7.46 -11.58
C LEU A 53 -4.32 -7.00 -12.64
N ASN A 54 -4.89 -5.79 -12.48
CA ASN A 54 -5.88 -5.23 -13.41
C ASN A 54 -5.34 -5.12 -14.86
N ASP A 55 -4.08 -4.74 -15.01
CA ASP A 55 -3.44 -4.59 -16.33
C ASP A 55 -2.81 -5.89 -16.86
N ASN A 56 -2.98 -7.01 -16.15
CA ASN A 56 -2.39 -8.32 -16.48
C ASN A 56 -0.85 -8.28 -16.64
N LEU A 57 -0.17 -7.42 -15.89
CA LEU A 57 1.29 -7.31 -15.89
C LEU A 57 1.96 -8.36 -14.99
N VAL A 58 1.23 -8.97 -14.10
CA VAL A 58 1.65 -10.09 -13.25
C VAL A 58 0.61 -11.20 -13.33
N GLU A 59 0.99 -12.45 -13.12
CA GLU A 59 0.03 -13.56 -13.20
C GLU A 59 -0.69 -13.76 -11.88
N ARG A 60 0.05 -13.88 -10.79
CA ARG A 60 -0.45 -14.08 -9.42
C ARG A 60 0.27 -13.15 -8.45
N ALA A 61 -0.32 -12.93 -7.29
CA ALA A 61 0.24 -12.08 -6.25
C ALA A 61 0.22 -12.73 -4.86
N ILE A 62 1.24 -12.43 -4.06
CA ILE A 62 1.27 -12.59 -2.61
C ILE A 62 1.29 -11.18 -2.02
N LEU A 63 0.33 -10.90 -1.14
CA LEU A 63 0.23 -9.66 -0.40
C LEU A 63 0.63 -9.92 1.05
N VAL A 64 1.53 -9.12 1.58
CA VAL A 64 2.00 -9.30 2.97
C VAL A 64 1.95 -7.95 3.69
N ASP A 65 1.55 -7.99 4.93
CA ASP A 65 1.68 -6.87 5.85
C ASP A 65 1.92 -7.40 7.26
N ILE A 66 2.83 -6.78 7.97
CA ILE A 66 3.08 -7.11 9.37
C ILE A 66 1.91 -6.69 10.26
N ASP A 67 1.15 -5.67 9.85
CA ASP A 67 -0.06 -5.25 10.55
C ASP A 67 -1.20 -6.24 10.27
N PRO A 68 -1.63 -7.04 11.27
CA PRO A 68 -2.68 -8.03 11.09
C PRO A 68 -4.02 -7.39 10.68
N TRP A 69 -4.26 -6.12 10.97
CA TRP A 69 -5.47 -5.44 10.56
C TRP A 69 -5.47 -5.18 9.05
N ILE A 70 -4.33 -4.76 8.49
CA ILE A 70 -4.17 -4.54 7.04
C ILE A 70 -4.25 -5.87 6.31
N ALA A 71 -3.50 -6.89 6.77
CA ALA A 71 -3.55 -8.22 6.16
C ALA A 71 -4.97 -8.80 6.19
N SER A 72 -5.65 -8.73 7.33
CA SER A 72 -7.03 -9.21 7.49
C SER A 72 -8.02 -8.44 6.62
N PHE A 73 -7.83 -7.13 6.44
CA PHE A 73 -8.65 -6.35 5.50
C PHE A 73 -8.53 -6.89 4.08
N TRP A 74 -7.32 -7.10 3.58
CA TRP A 74 -7.11 -7.64 2.24
C TRP A 74 -7.56 -9.09 2.09
N GLN A 75 -7.38 -9.93 3.13
CA GLN A 75 -7.98 -11.28 3.15
C GLN A 75 -9.49 -11.22 2.97
N THR A 76 -10.15 -10.31 3.69
CA THR A 76 -11.60 -10.19 3.65
C THR A 76 -12.08 -9.62 2.30
N VAL A 77 -11.35 -8.66 1.71
CA VAL A 77 -11.65 -8.13 0.38
C VAL A 77 -11.68 -9.24 -0.67
N PHE A 78 -10.73 -10.20 -0.62
CA PHE A 78 -10.63 -11.23 -1.65
C PHE A 78 -11.44 -12.50 -1.32
N PHE A 79 -11.52 -12.89 -0.05
CA PHE A 79 -12.02 -14.22 0.31
C PHE A 79 -13.30 -14.22 1.16
N ASP A 80 -13.77 -13.04 1.59
CA ASP A 80 -15.01 -12.88 2.35
C ASP A 80 -15.74 -11.57 1.99
N THR A 81 -15.75 -11.27 0.70
CA THR A 81 -16.21 -10.00 0.11
C THR A 81 -17.64 -9.65 0.54
N ASN A 82 -18.55 -10.62 0.45
CA ASN A 82 -19.97 -10.38 0.74
C ASN A 82 -20.19 -9.98 2.20
N TRP A 83 -19.51 -10.64 3.13
CA TRP A 83 -19.57 -10.27 4.54
C TRP A 83 -19.05 -8.84 4.76
N LEU A 84 -17.91 -8.50 4.15
CA LEU A 84 -17.34 -7.17 4.29
C LEU A 84 -18.27 -6.08 3.76
N ILE A 85 -18.92 -6.31 2.63
CA ILE A 85 -19.92 -5.40 2.04
C ILE A 85 -21.09 -5.21 3.00
N GLU A 86 -21.65 -6.28 3.55
CA GLU A 86 -22.72 -6.21 4.53
C GLU A 86 -22.34 -5.37 5.76
N GLN A 87 -21.10 -5.55 6.28
CA GLN A 87 -20.63 -4.74 7.39
C GLN A 87 -20.48 -3.26 7.01
N ILE A 88 -19.99 -2.95 5.82
CA ILE A 88 -19.88 -1.57 5.34
C ILE A 88 -21.26 -0.91 5.25
N GLU A 89 -22.28 -1.63 4.83
CA GLU A 89 -23.65 -1.12 4.71
C GLU A 89 -24.30 -0.83 6.08
N THR A 90 -24.05 -1.71 7.05
CA THR A 90 -24.81 -1.75 8.30
C THR A 90 -24.12 -1.12 9.51
N ILE A 91 -22.77 -1.03 9.52
CA ILE A 91 -22.06 -0.52 10.70
C ILE A 91 -22.50 0.90 11.05
N GLU A 92 -22.85 1.10 12.31
CA GLU A 92 -23.13 2.41 12.86
C GLU A 92 -21.80 3.20 13.05
N VAL A 93 -21.81 4.48 12.66
CA VAL A 93 -20.66 5.36 12.83
C VAL A 93 -20.96 6.36 13.94
N SER A 94 -20.32 6.16 15.08
CA SER A 94 -20.41 7.04 16.24
C SER A 94 -19.05 7.20 16.91
N LEU A 95 -18.92 8.21 17.77
CA LEU A 95 -17.71 8.42 18.56
C LEU A 95 -17.50 7.28 19.56
N GLU A 96 -18.58 6.75 20.13
CA GLU A 96 -18.58 5.60 21.03
C GLU A 96 -18.03 4.37 20.33
N LYS A 97 -18.51 4.09 19.09
CA LYS A 97 -18.01 2.98 18.28
C LYS A 97 -16.55 3.17 17.89
N TRP A 98 -16.13 4.41 17.64
CA TRP A 98 -14.74 4.73 17.39
C TRP A 98 -13.84 4.38 18.58
N TYR A 99 -14.24 4.77 19.82
CA TYR A 99 -13.50 4.43 21.03
C TYR A 99 -13.49 2.93 21.30
N GLU A 100 -14.63 2.26 21.12
CA GLU A 100 -14.74 0.80 21.24
C GLU A 100 -13.69 0.11 20.36
N LEU A 101 -13.71 0.38 19.05
CA LEU A 101 -12.79 -0.25 18.09
C LEU A 101 -11.34 0.21 18.25
N LYS A 102 -11.11 1.47 18.66
CA LYS A 102 -9.76 1.99 18.90
C LYS A 102 -9.05 1.29 20.06
N HIS A 103 -9.78 0.85 21.06
CA HIS A 103 -9.26 0.15 22.23
C HIS A 103 -9.46 -1.38 22.16
N ALA A 104 -10.14 -1.86 21.10
CA ALA A 104 -10.32 -3.29 20.89
C ALA A 104 -8.97 -3.98 20.60
N ASN A 105 -8.90 -5.24 20.97
CA ASN A 105 -7.81 -6.14 20.58
C ASN A 105 -8.38 -7.31 19.77
N PRO A 106 -8.85 -7.08 18.53
CA PRO A 106 -9.49 -8.10 17.72
C PRO A 106 -8.51 -9.22 17.36
N SER A 107 -8.98 -10.48 17.43
CA SER A 107 -8.19 -11.66 17.10
C SER A 107 -8.69 -12.41 15.86
N SER A 108 -9.97 -12.24 15.49
CA SER A 108 -10.48 -12.86 14.26
C SER A 108 -10.17 -11.99 13.04
N THR A 109 -9.99 -12.63 11.87
CA THR A 109 -9.79 -11.94 10.58
C THR A 109 -10.92 -10.93 10.31
N ARG A 110 -12.16 -11.30 10.55
CA ARG A 110 -13.32 -10.42 10.35
C ARG A 110 -13.27 -9.19 11.23
N ASP A 111 -13.04 -9.36 12.53
CA ASP A 111 -13.00 -8.24 13.47
C ASP A 111 -11.82 -7.32 13.20
N GLN A 112 -10.65 -7.87 12.85
CA GLN A 112 -9.48 -7.09 12.44
C GLN A 112 -9.74 -6.29 11.17
N ALA A 113 -10.35 -6.91 10.17
CA ALA A 113 -10.69 -6.24 8.89
C ALA A 113 -11.69 -5.10 9.09
N LEU A 114 -12.74 -5.34 9.90
CA LEU A 114 -13.74 -4.31 10.20
C LEU A 114 -13.13 -3.15 11.00
N THR A 115 -12.32 -3.46 12.01
CA THR A 115 -11.59 -2.47 12.81
C THR A 115 -10.67 -1.63 11.93
N CYS A 116 -9.92 -2.29 11.04
CA CYS A 116 -9.06 -1.61 10.05
C CYS A 116 -9.86 -0.61 9.22
N LEU A 117 -10.89 -1.07 8.52
CA LEU A 117 -11.67 -0.24 7.62
C LEU A 117 -12.37 0.90 8.36
N PHE A 118 -13.02 0.60 9.49
CA PHE A 118 -13.73 1.60 10.29
C PHE A 118 -12.78 2.72 10.76
N LEU A 119 -11.69 2.37 11.44
CA LEU A 119 -10.74 3.36 11.93
C LEU A 119 -10.04 4.10 10.79
N ASN A 120 -9.74 3.43 9.69
CA ASN A 120 -9.19 4.07 8.50
C ASN A 120 -10.12 5.15 7.92
N ARG A 121 -11.43 4.98 8.03
CA ARG A 121 -12.41 5.93 7.53
C ARG A 121 -12.80 7.02 8.52
N THR A 122 -12.64 6.76 9.80
CA THR A 122 -13.12 7.64 10.87
C THR A 122 -12.00 8.30 11.68
N SER A 123 -10.73 7.90 11.49
CA SER A 123 -9.57 8.55 12.10
C SER A 123 -8.96 9.61 11.20
N PHE A 124 -8.29 10.60 11.81
CA PHE A 124 -7.59 11.68 11.10
C PHE A 124 -6.59 11.08 10.07
N SER A 125 -6.66 11.55 8.84
CA SER A 125 -5.82 11.09 7.71
C SER A 125 -5.86 9.59 7.41
N GLY A 126 -6.77 8.82 8.00
CA GLY A 126 -6.84 7.35 7.84
C GLY A 126 -5.77 6.59 8.62
N ILE A 127 -5.11 7.25 9.56
CA ILE A 127 -4.02 6.69 10.36
C ILE A 127 -4.60 5.71 11.40
N LEU A 128 -4.06 4.49 11.44
CA LEU A 128 -4.46 3.43 12.37
C LEU A 128 -3.67 3.45 13.70
N GLU A 129 -2.54 4.16 13.72
CA GLU A 129 -1.69 4.28 14.91
C GLU A 129 -2.48 4.87 16.09
N LYS A 130 -2.13 4.42 17.32
CA LYS A 130 -2.89 4.72 18.54
C LYS A 130 -3.06 6.21 18.86
N ARG A 131 -2.11 7.06 18.46
CA ARG A 131 -2.14 8.51 18.70
C ARG A 131 -3.11 9.26 17.79
N ALA A 132 -3.51 8.68 16.65
CA ALA A 132 -4.48 9.30 15.76
C ALA A 132 -5.85 9.42 16.44
N GLY A 133 -6.41 10.63 16.41
CA GLY A 133 -7.74 10.92 16.93
C GLY A 133 -8.85 10.74 15.89
N PRO A 134 -10.12 10.81 16.33
CA PRO A 134 -11.26 10.75 15.41
C PRO A 134 -11.34 11.99 14.52
N ILE A 135 -11.89 11.84 13.34
CA ILE A 135 -12.28 12.98 12.50
C ILE A 135 -13.27 13.84 13.31
N GLY A 136 -13.15 15.16 13.21
CA GLY A 136 -13.98 16.09 14.00
C GLY A 136 -13.49 16.33 15.42
N GLY A 137 -12.47 15.58 15.87
CA GLY A 137 -11.90 15.69 17.22
C GLY A 137 -12.75 15.02 18.30
N LYS A 138 -12.25 14.99 19.52
CA LYS A 138 -12.88 14.28 20.64
C LYS A 138 -14.22 14.88 21.09
N LYS A 139 -14.47 16.16 20.82
CA LYS A 139 -15.70 16.87 21.17
C LYS A 139 -16.71 16.98 20.03
N GLN A 140 -16.32 16.57 18.81
CA GLN A 140 -17.13 16.67 17.58
C GLN A 140 -17.69 18.08 17.34
N GLU A 141 -16.95 19.11 17.69
CA GLU A 141 -17.30 20.53 17.49
C GLU A 141 -16.87 21.08 16.11
N SER A 142 -16.23 20.25 15.31
CA SER A 142 -15.76 20.60 13.96
C SER A 142 -16.86 20.48 12.93
N ASP A 143 -16.76 21.26 11.83
CA ASP A 143 -17.60 21.14 10.64
C ASP A 143 -17.43 19.78 9.91
N TYR A 144 -16.48 18.97 10.36
CA TYR A 144 -16.21 17.64 9.81
C TYR A 144 -16.59 16.58 10.83
N PRO A 145 -17.84 16.07 10.85
CA PRO A 145 -18.26 15.03 11.77
C PRO A 145 -17.54 13.70 11.50
N ILE A 146 -17.53 12.81 12.48
CA ILE A 146 -16.81 11.53 12.43
C ILE A 146 -17.22 10.66 11.25
N ASP A 147 -18.46 10.73 10.82
CA ASP A 147 -19.01 9.96 9.70
C ASP A 147 -18.78 10.59 8.32
N CYS A 148 -18.17 11.79 8.23
CA CYS A 148 -18.02 12.53 6.97
C CYS A 148 -17.31 11.73 5.87
N ARG A 149 -16.49 10.77 6.24
CA ARG A 149 -15.81 9.84 5.30
C ARG A 149 -16.44 8.45 5.26
N PHE A 150 -17.63 8.29 5.88
CA PHE A 150 -18.36 7.05 5.92
C PHE A 150 -19.88 7.25 5.75
N THR A 151 -20.27 8.31 5.02
CA THR A 151 -21.63 8.60 4.63
C THR A 151 -22.18 7.53 3.68
N GLN A 152 -23.49 7.53 3.43
CA GLN A 152 -24.14 6.60 2.48
C GLN A 152 -23.46 6.62 1.08
N THR A 153 -23.07 7.80 0.60
CA THR A 153 -22.37 7.96 -0.69
C THR A 153 -20.97 7.37 -0.65
N THR A 154 -20.23 7.61 0.43
CA THR A 154 -18.87 7.07 0.57
C THR A 154 -18.88 5.57 0.79
N ARG A 155 -19.88 5.00 1.49
CA ARG A 155 -20.08 3.54 1.60
C ARG A 155 -20.25 2.89 0.23
N LYS A 156 -21.13 3.44 -0.61
CA LYS A 156 -21.32 2.96 -2.00
C LYS A 156 -20.01 3.00 -2.79
N THR A 157 -19.23 4.08 -2.67
CA THR A 157 -17.93 4.20 -3.33
C THR A 157 -16.93 3.14 -2.84
N ILE A 158 -16.88 2.88 -1.53
CA ILE A 158 -16.01 1.85 -0.97
C ILE A 158 -16.41 0.47 -1.49
N ILE A 159 -17.71 0.16 -1.47
CA ILE A 159 -18.28 -1.10 -1.98
C ILE A 159 -17.93 -1.29 -3.45
N GLN A 160 -18.16 -0.29 -4.29
CA GLN A 160 -17.79 -0.34 -5.71
C GLN A 160 -16.31 -0.63 -5.94
N ARG A 161 -15.42 -0.04 -5.12
CA ARG A 161 -13.97 -0.32 -5.20
C ARG A 161 -13.66 -1.77 -4.82
N ILE A 162 -14.30 -2.29 -3.78
CA ILE A 162 -14.16 -3.70 -3.36
C ILE A 162 -14.67 -4.64 -4.46
N GLU A 163 -15.83 -4.37 -5.03
CA GLU A 163 -16.42 -5.16 -6.13
C GLU A 163 -15.55 -5.16 -7.40
N GLN A 164 -14.82 -4.07 -7.66
CA GLN A 164 -13.86 -3.99 -8.78
C GLN A 164 -12.57 -4.79 -8.51
N ILE A 165 -12.20 -5.00 -7.26
CA ILE A 165 -10.95 -5.64 -6.84
C ILE A 165 -11.15 -7.13 -6.53
N SER A 166 -12.24 -7.49 -5.87
CA SER A 166 -12.49 -8.87 -5.41
C SER A 166 -12.48 -9.94 -6.53
N PRO A 167 -12.82 -9.65 -7.81
CA PRO A 167 -12.71 -10.65 -8.88
C PRO A 167 -11.28 -11.15 -9.13
N TYR A 168 -10.24 -10.48 -8.61
CA TYR A 168 -8.86 -10.97 -8.71
C TYR A 168 -8.51 -12.01 -7.65
N ALA A 169 -9.45 -12.46 -6.81
CA ALA A 169 -9.22 -13.45 -5.75
C ALA A 169 -8.50 -14.73 -6.25
N ASP A 170 -8.89 -15.25 -7.42
CA ASP A 170 -8.26 -16.44 -8.03
C ASP A 170 -6.78 -16.23 -8.40
N ARG A 171 -6.35 -14.97 -8.49
CA ARG A 171 -4.97 -14.59 -8.77
C ARG A 171 -4.18 -14.19 -7.51
N ILE A 172 -4.82 -14.16 -6.35
CA ILE A 172 -4.16 -13.98 -5.07
C ILE A 172 -3.75 -15.36 -4.55
N TYR A 173 -2.44 -15.62 -4.55
CA TYR A 173 -1.92 -16.85 -3.96
C TYR A 173 -2.13 -16.89 -2.46
N GLY A 174 -1.96 -15.74 -1.81
CA GLY A 174 -2.18 -15.58 -0.39
C GLY A 174 -2.07 -14.13 0.08
N VAL A 175 -2.74 -13.86 1.19
CA VAL A 175 -2.55 -12.64 1.97
C VAL A 175 -2.03 -13.07 3.34
N TRP A 176 -0.83 -12.62 3.70
CA TRP A 176 -0.16 -13.10 4.91
C TRP A 176 0.06 -11.97 5.90
N SER A 177 -0.21 -12.26 7.17
CA SER A 177 0.10 -11.38 8.30
C SER A 177 1.40 -11.85 8.94
N CYS A 178 2.52 -11.31 8.47
CA CYS A 178 3.85 -11.67 8.97
C CYS A 178 4.87 -10.62 8.55
N SER A 179 6.10 -10.72 9.06
CA SER A 179 7.19 -9.85 8.60
C SER A 179 7.64 -10.20 7.18
N TRP A 180 8.40 -9.32 6.56
CA TRP A 180 8.95 -9.57 5.22
C TRP A 180 9.94 -10.75 5.22
N GLU A 181 10.72 -10.94 6.29
CA GLU A 181 11.65 -12.06 6.44
C GLU A 181 10.90 -13.39 6.55
N GLU A 182 9.83 -13.43 7.35
CA GLU A 182 8.97 -14.60 7.49
C GLU A 182 8.29 -14.93 6.14
N ALA A 183 7.87 -13.91 5.40
CA ALA A 183 7.29 -14.10 4.07
C ALA A 183 8.30 -14.73 3.10
N ILE A 184 9.54 -14.22 3.06
CA ILE A 184 10.60 -14.78 2.22
C ILE A 184 10.91 -16.22 2.61
N SER A 185 11.02 -16.50 3.90
CA SER A 185 11.25 -17.85 4.41
C SER A 185 10.13 -18.81 3.99
N LYS A 186 8.88 -18.35 4.04
CA LYS A 186 7.72 -19.11 3.60
C LYS A 186 7.72 -19.35 2.10
N ILE A 187 8.03 -18.33 1.28
CA ILE A 187 8.17 -18.45 -0.17
C ILE A 187 9.22 -19.53 -0.50
N SER A 188 10.39 -19.45 0.12
CA SER A 188 11.48 -20.41 -0.10
C SER A 188 11.05 -21.86 0.26
N SER A 189 10.34 -22.05 1.36
CA SER A 189 9.80 -23.35 1.75
C SER A 189 8.76 -23.88 0.75
N GLU A 190 7.87 -23.00 0.25
CA GLU A 190 6.86 -23.40 -0.72
C GLU A 190 7.46 -23.66 -2.11
N GLN A 191 8.55 -22.99 -2.47
CA GLN A 191 9.35 -23.31 -3.67
C GLN A 191 10.00 -24.69 -3.54
N GLN A 192 10.61 -25.02 -2.41
CA GLN A 192 11.20 -26.35 -2.17
C GLN A 192 10.17 -27.47 -2.31
N THR A 193 8.92 -27.22 -1.99
CA THR A 193 7.80 -28.17 -2.13
C THR A 193 7.07 -28.06 -3.48
N ASN A 194 7.59 -27.30 -4.45
CA ASN A 194 7.01 -27.04 -5.78
C ASN A 194 5.59 -26.46 -5.75
N LYS A 195 5.20 -25.78 -4.69
CA LYS A 195 3.93 -25.07 -4.61
C LYS A 195 4.00 -23.69 -5.27
N LEU A 196 5.19 -23.10 -5.28
CA LEU A 196 5.48 -21.82 -5.92
C LEU A 196 6.52 -21.98 -7.04
N PRO A 197 6.52 -21.06 -8.03
CA PRO A 197 7.51 -21.08 -9.10
C PRO A 197 8.91 -20.82 -8.54
N GLN A 198 9.90 -21.45 -9.16
CA GLN A 198 11.32 -21.33 -8.78
C GLN A 198 11.98 -20.07 -9.34
N LYS A 199 11.36 -19.45 -10.36
CA LYS A 199 11.86 -18.28 -11.09
C LYS A 199 10.71 -17.35 -11.43
N ASP A 200 11.04 -16.21 -12.01
CA ASP A 200 10.09 -15.18 -12.44
C ASP A 200 9.30 -14.55 -11.28
N LEU A 201 9.99 -14.38 -10.13
CA LEU A 201 9.49 -13.61 -9.01
C LEU A 201 9.84 -12.14 -9.20
N PHE A 202 8.92 -11.27 -8.78
CA PHE A 202 9.17 -9.84 -8.72
C PHE A 202 8.66 -9.27 -7.41
N PHE A 203 9.56 -8.64 -6.67
CA PHE A 203 9.25 -7.97 -5.41
C PHE A 203 9.08 -6.47 -5.63
N TYR A 204 7.98 -5.92 -5.15
CA TYR A 204 7.84 -4.49 -4.95
C TYR A 204 7.82 -4.20 -3.45
N LEU A 205 8.72 -3.35 -3.01
CA LEU A 205 8.93 -3.06 -1.59
C LEU A 205 8.71 -1.57 -1.33
N ASP A 206 7.92 -1.30 -0.31
CA ASP A 206 7.60 0.06 0.16
C ASP A 206 7.62 0.05 1.70
N PRO A 207 8.81 -0.12 2.30
CA PRO A 207 8.92 -0.23 3.75
C PRO A 207 8.50 1.07 4.44
N PRO A 208 8.21 1.04 5.75
CA PRO A 208 7.92 2.25 6.52
C PRO A 208 9.00 3.32 6.34
N PHE A 209 8.61 4.58 6.36
CA PHE A 209 9.52 5.72 6.24
C PHE A 209 10.60 5.70 7.32
N PHE A 210 11.78 6.28 7.04
CA PHE A 210 12.78 6.52 8.06
C PHE A 210 12.32 7.57 9.06
N GLU A 211 11.69 8.62 8.54
CA GLU A 211 11.17 9.72 9.36
C GLU A 211 9.66 9.59 9.53
N GLU A 212 9.13 10.02 10.67
CA GLU A 212 7.70 10.06 11.00
C GLU A 212 6.98 8.68 11.02
N ALA A 213 7.66 7.55 10.78
CA ALA A 213 7.04 6.23 10.71
C ALA A 213 6.26 5.86 11.99
N GLU A 214 6.82 6.15 13.17
CA GLU A 214 6.19 5.94 14.48
C GLU A 214 4.85 6.68 14.64
N ALA A 215 4.69 7.81 13.96
CA ALA A 215 3.46 8.60 14.01
C ALA A 215 2.39 8.12 13.01
N LEU A 216 2.78 7.39 11.96
CA LEU A 216 1.93 7.00 10.84
C LEU A 216 1.49 5.54 10.90
N TYR A 217 2.37 4.65 11.36
CA TYR A 217 2.18 3.20 11.27
C TYR A 217 2.12 2.56 12.65
N ARG A 218 1.34 1.49 12.79
CA ARG A 218 1.28 0.67 14.01
C ARG A 218 2.55 -0.18 14.19
N PHE A 219 3.20 -0.52 13.10
CA PHE A 219 4.47 -1.23 13.02
C PHE A 219 5.40 -0.41 12.14
N TYR A 220 6.62 -0.23 12.56
CA TYR A 220 7.61 0.56 11.85
C TYR A 220 8.99 -0.06 12.00
N PHE A 221 9.90 0.34 11.13
CA PHE A 221 11.27 -0.14 11.11
C PHE A 221 12.16 0.67 12.04
N MET A 222 13.10 -0.05 12.66
CA MET A 222 14.28 0.56 13.25
C MET A 222 15.40 0.59 12.21
N GLU A 223 16.51 1.22 12.50
CA GLU A 223 17.65 1.35 11.57
C GLU A 223 18.19 -0.01 11.15
N GLU A 224 18.25 -0.96 12.07
CA GLU A 224 18.70 -2.33 11.83
C GLU A 224 17.81 -3.08 10.83
N ASP A 225 16.49 -2.84 10.85
CA ASP A 225 15.52 -3.47 9.96
C ASP A 225 15.74 -3.00 8.51
N HIS A 226 16.01 -1.70 8.33
CA HIS A 226 16.38 -1.14 7.02
C HIS A 226 17.70 -1.74 6.51
N GLY A 227 18.67 -1.92 7.39
CA GLY A 227 19.95 -2.57 7.07
C GLY A 227 19.77 -4.02 6.64
N ALA A 228 18.95 -4.78 7.36
CA ALA A 228 18.65 -6.17 7.04
C ALA A 228 17.97 -6.31 5.67
N LEU A 229 16.99 -5.42 5.38
CA LEU A 229 16.31 -5.40 4.08
C LEU A 229 17.29 -5.09 2.93
N ARG A 230 18.17 -4.08 3.11
CA ARG A 230 19.23 -3.77 2.14
C ARG A 230 20.11 -4.99 1.88
N ASP A 231 20.59 -5.65 2.93
CA ASP A 231 21.51 -6.78 2.82
C ASP A 231 20.87 -7.98 2.10
N TYR A 232 19.57 -8.17 2.26
CA TYR A 232 18.82 -9.15 1.49
C TYR A 232 18.74 -8.76 0.01
N LEU A 233 18.32 -7.52 -0.28
CA LEU A 233 18.12 -7.06 -1.65
C LEU A 233 19.40 -7.03 -2.47
N LEU A 234 20.54 -6.75 -1.85
CA LEU A 234 21.83 -6.77 -2.53
C LEU A 234 22.36 -8.19 -2.80
N LYS A 235 21.78 -9.22 -2.20
CA LYS A 235 22.21 -10.64 -2.37
C LYS A 235 21.24 -11.47 -3.21
N THR A 236 19.96 -11.10 -3.25
CA THR A 236 18.95 -11.89 -3.96
C THR A 236 19.14 -11.81 -5.48
N GLU A 237 18.90 -12.93 -6.17
CA GLU A 237 18.85 -12.99 -7.63
C GLU A 237 17.46 -12.62 -8.18
N ASP A 238 16.45 -12.60 -7.32
CA ASP A 238 15.09 -12.20 -7.70
C ASP A 238 15.05 -10.74 -8.14
N LYS A 239 14.17 -10.42 -9.06
CA LYS A 239 13.98 -9.04 -9.51
C LYS A 239 13.16 -8.25 -8.51
N TRP A 240 13.60 -7.03 -8.21
CA TRP A 240 12.94 -6.19 -7.23
C TRP A 240 12.95 -4.71 -7.61
N LEU A 241 11.98 -3.98 -7.07
CA LEU A 241 11.92 -2.53 -7.09
C LEU A 241 11.52 -2.06 -5.68
N LEU A 242 12.29 -1.13 -5.14
CA LEU A 242 12.14 -0.57 -3.81
C LEU A 242 11.83 0.92 -3.95
N SER A 243 10.83 1.42 -3.23
CA SER A 243 10.57 2.85 -3.07
C SER A 243 10.82 3.27 -1.63
N TYR A 244 11.49 4.42 -1.48
CA TYR A 244 11.70 5.09 -0.20
C TYR A 244 11.36 6.57 -0.31
N ASP A 245 11.01 7.18 0.82
CA ASP A 245 11.07 8.62 0.97
C ASP A 245 12.53 9.10 0.80
N SER A 246 12.72 10.27 0.19
CA SER A 246 14.05 10.85 0.01
C SER A 246 14.61 11.31 1.36
N ALA A 247 15.30 10.43 2.05
CA ALA A 247 16.00 10.69 3.29
C ALA A 247 17.50 10.50 3.10
N GLU A 248 18.30 11.31 3.77
CA GLU A 248 19.77 11.19 3.77
C GLU A 248 20.21 9.78 4.19
N GLN A 249 19.46 9.16 5.10
CA GLN A 249 19.71 7.80 5.57
C GLN A 249 19.63 6.76 4.45
N VAL A 250 18.77 6.94 3.45
CA VAL A 250 18.69 6.03 2.29
C VAL A 250 19.93 6.14 1.43
N GLU A 251 20.43 7.35 1.21
CA GLU A 251 21.68 7.58 0.48
C GLU A 251 22.87 6.96 1.20
N ILE A 252 22.97 7.13 2.52
CA ILE A 252 24.00 6.49 3.35
C ILE A 252 23.88 4.96 3.27
N LEU A 253 22.66 4.42 3.33
CA LEU A 253 22.41 2.99 3.39
C LEU A 253 22.76 2.26 2.09
N TYR A 254 22.49 2.88 0.93
CA TYR A 254 22.66 2.26 -0.39
C TYR A 254 23.79 2.87 -1.22
N GLY A 255 24.40 4.00 -0.83
CA GLY A 255 25.36 4.75 -1.62
C GLY A 255 26.54 3.90 -2.09
N GLU A 256 27.16 3.12 -1.20
CA GLU A 256 28.28 2.23 -1.57
C GLU A 256 27.86 1.16 -2.60
N ALA A 257 26.66 0.60 -2.45
CA ALA A 257 26.15 -0.41 -3.38
C ALA A 257 25.87 0.19 -4.76
N LEU A 258 25.38 1.43 -4.80
CA LEU A 258 25.13 2.19 -6.03
C LEU A 258 26.43 2.54 -6.76
N GLU A 259 27.43 3.05 -6.03
CA GLU A 259 28.74 3.37 -6.59
C GLU A 259 29.44 2.14 -7.20
N LYS A 260 29.29 0.98 -6.56
CA LYS A 260 29.87 -0.29 -7.01
C LYS A 260 29.02 -1.03 -8.02
N GLY A 261 27.78 -0.60 -8.28
CA GLY A 261 26.83 -1.35 -9.09
C GLY A 261 26.52 -2.74 -8.54
N THR A 262 26.52 -2.91 -7.22
CA THR A 262 26.35 -4.20 -6.55
C THR A 262 25.01 -4.82 -6.96
N ASN A 263 25.04 -6.08 -7.44
CA ASN A 263 23.87 -6.80 -7.94
C ASN A 263 23.08 -6.04 -9.04
N GLY A 264 23.76 -5.19 -9.84
CA GLY A 264 23.11 -4.38 -10.85
C GLY A 264 22.19 -3.29 -10.30
N THR A 265 22.34 -2.92 -9.03
CA THR A 265 21.48 -1.93 -8.38
C THR A 265 21.62 -0.56 -9.04
N GLN A 266 20.49 0.02 -9.40
CA GLN A 266 20.33 1.34 -9.98
C GLN A 266 19.38 2.17 -9.13
N HIS A 267 19.45 3.50 -9.24
CA HIS A 267 18.50 4.38 -8.56
C HIS A 267 18.05 5.53 -9.46
N TYR A 268 16.88 6.07 -9.13
CA TYR A 268 16.36 7.34 -9.65
C TYR A 268 15.57 8.08 -8.58
N ASP A 269 15.71 9.39 -8.57
CA ASP A 269 14.87 10.28 -7.78
C ASP A 269 13.61 10.64 -8.56
N ILE A 270 12.46 10.46 -7.95
CA ILE A 270 11.16 10.83 -8.54
C ILE A 270 10.52 11.92 -7.69
N GLU A 271 10.22 13.06 -8.31
CA GLU A 271 9.43 14.10 -7.64
C GLU A 271 7.94 13.74 -7.66
N LEU A 272 7.34 13.56 -6.50
CA LEU A 272 5.91 13.37 -6.31
C LEU A 272 5.28 14.56 -5.58
N ILE A 273 4.08 14.95 -6.01
CA ILE A 273 3.32 15.97 -5.31
C ILE A 273 2.37 15.29 -4.34
N TYR A 274 2.69 15.27 -3.06
CA TYR A 274 1.80 14.74 -2.02
C TYR A 274 0.73 15.78 -1.64
N THR A 275 -0.53 15.36 -1.63
CA THR A 275 -1.64 16.15 -1.07
C THR A 275 -1.89 15.67 0.36
N ILE A 276 -1.11 16.14 1.32
CA ILE A 276 -1.46 16.01 2.74
C ILE A 276 -2.29 17.23 3.13
N ALA A 277 -3.41 16.97 3.77
CA ALA A 277 -4.42 17.85 4.34
C ALA A 277 -4.09 19.36 4.34
N SER A 278 -4.77 20.10 3.55
CA SER A 278 -5.04 21.53 3.38
C SER A 278 -4.48 22.10 2.08
N ILE A 279 -5.35 22.88 1.43
CA ILE A 279 -5.12 23.46 0.09
C ILE A 279 -3.91 24.42 0.04
N SER A 280 -3.37 24.83 1.18
CA SER A 280 -2.34 25.87 1.28
C SER A 280 -0.89 25.38 1.31
N LYS A 281 -0.63 24.08 1.50
CA LYS A 281 0.74 23.55 1.51
C LYS A 281 0.81 22.21 0.78
N ARG A 282 0.95 22.26 -0.54
CA ARG A 282 1.41 21.08 -1.31
C ARG A 282 2.90 20.93 -1.05
N LYS A 283 3.31 20.01 -0.19
CA LYS A 283 4.71 19.59 -0.12
C LYS A 283 5.01 18.76 -1.36
N LYS A 284 6.01 19.14 -2.13
CA LYS A 284 6.68 18.25 -3.08
C LYS A 284 7.45 17.25 -2.22
N GLY A 285 7.13 15.98 -2.32
CA GLY A 285 7.95 14.91 -1.77
C GLY A 285 8.81 14.34 -2.88
N LYS A 286 10.01 13.94 -2.56
CA LYS A 286 10.86 13.14 -3.42
C LYS A 286 10.74 11.68 -2.97
N GLU A 287 10.68 10.78 -3.94
CA GLU A 287 10.81 9.35 -3.72
C GLU A 287 12.11 8.88 -4.36
N ILE A 288 12.84 8.05 -3.66
CA ILE A 288 13.99 7.35 -4.23
C ILE A 288 13.51 5.97 -4.67
N ILE A 289 13.77 5.64 -5.92
CA ILE A 289 13.53 4.31 -6.47
C ILE A 289 14.87 3.60 -6.61
N LEU A 290 14.97 2.43 -6.01
CA LEU A 290 16.11 1.52 -6.19
C LEU A 290 15.63 0.22 -6.82
N SER A 291 16.48 -0.42 -7.64
CA SER A 291 16.11 -1.67 -8.30
C SER A 291 17.33 -2.40 -8.83
N ASN A 292 17.23 -3.73 -9.01
CA ASN A 292 18.16 -4.56 -9.78
C ASN A 292 17.61 -4.91 -11.18
N LEU A 293 16.63 -4.18 -11.67
CA LEU A 293 16.18 -4.29 -13.06
C LEU A 293 17.25 -3.77 -14.02
N ASP A 294 17.29 -4.30 -15.23
CA ASP A 294 18.29 -3.89 -16.23
C ASP A 294 18.10 -2.44 -16.69
N LYS A 295 16.85 -1.96 -16.64
CA LYS A 295 16.46 -0.60 -17.03
C LYS A 295 15.43 -0.04 -16.08
N LEU A 296 15.54 1.23 -15.75
CA LEU A 296 14.49 1.99 -15.09
C LEU A 296 13.94 3.07 -16.04
N PRO A 297 12.63 3.38 -15.98
CA PRO A 297 12.08 4.49 -16.75
C PRO A 297 12.76 5.80 -16.34
N GLU A 298 13.03 6.66 -17.32
CA GLU A 298 13.53 8.00 -16.98
C GLU A 298 12.51 8.73 -16.11
N PRO A 299 12.96 9.49 -15.09
CA PRO A 299 12.07 10.29 -14.27
C PRO A 299 11.37 11.31 -15.17
N GLN A 300 10.18 11.00 -15.60
CA GLN A 300 9.34 12.02 -16.21
C GLN A 300 8.98 12.97 -15.07
N SER A 301 9.46 14.21 -15.15
CA SER A 301 8.89 15.31 -14.36
C SER A 301 7.39 15.12 -14.41
N ALA A 302 6.76 14.77 -13.28
CA ALA A 302 5.39 14.26 -13.18
C ALA A 302 4.49 14.97 -14.20
N ARG A 303 4.36 14.40 -15.39
CA ARG A 303 3.40 14.91 -16.37
C ARG A 303 2.08 14.81 -15.66
N SER A 304 1.57 15.99 -15.33
CA SER A 304 0.18 16.18 -14.97
C SER A 304 -0.66 15.54 -16.07
N ASN A 305 -0.89 14.22 -15.98
CA ASN A 305 -2.06 13.65 -16.59
C ASN A 305 -3.22 14.24 -15.80
N GLN A 306 -3.55 15.46 -16.17
CA GLN A 306 -4.85 16.06 -15.97
C GLN A 306 -5.84 15.23 -16.78
N THR A 307 -6.24 14.10 -16.23
CA THR A 307 -7.62 13.69 -16.38
C THR A 307 -8.39 14.59 -15.42
N ASN A 308 -8.79 15.74 -15.94
CA ASN A 308 -9.84 16.60 -15.37
C ASN A 308 -11.06 15.70 -15.16
N GLY A 309 -11.34 15.27 -13.94
CA GLY A 309 -12.58 14.58 -13.65
C GLY A 309 -12.70 13.96 -12.25
N GLU A 310 -11.63 13.54 -11.60
CA GLU A 310 -11.77 12.72 -10.40
C GLU A 310 -11.13 13.27 -9.11
N MET A 311 -10.72 14.56 -9.10
CA MET A 311 -10.11 15.17 -7.90
C MET A 311 -11.12 15.71 -6.88
N ASN A 312 -12.43 15.59 -7.12
CA ASN A 312 -13.46 16.20 -6.29
C ASN A 312 -14.19 15.26 -5.34
N ASP A 313 -14.08 13.94 -5.49
CA ASP A 313 -14.90 13.03 -4.70
C ASP A 313 -14.54 12.95 -3.20
N ASP A 314 -13.33 13.33 -2.83
CA ASP A 314 -12.91 13.28 -1.41
C ASP A 314 -13.18 14.58 -0.63
N LYS A 315 -13.52 15.70 -1.32
CA LYS A 315 -13.74 17.01 -0.68
C LYS A 315 -15.20 17.46 -0.64
N SER A 316 -16.05 16.95 -1.53
CA SER A 316 -17.42 17.42 -1.66
C SER A 316 -18.41 16.85 -0.64
N ASN A 317 -18.04 15.77 0.08
CA ASN A 317 -18.93 15.07 0.99
C ASN A 317 -18.78 15.47 2.47
N CYS A 318 -17.93 16.45 2.77
CA CYS A 318 -17.78 17.00 4.13
C CYS A 318 -18.15 18.52 4.18
N LYS A 319 -19.11 18.95 3.39
CA LYS A 319 -19.77 20.27 3.53
C LYS A 319 -21.20 20.07 3.93
#